data_5cdd4de98bee8a927fbdffde79f0a7c5
#
_entry.id   5cdd4de98bee8a927fbdffde79f0a7c5
#
_cell.length_a   1.000
_cell.length_b   1.000
_cell.length_c   1.000
_cell.angle_alpha   90.00
_cell.angle_beta   90.00
_cell.angle_gamma   90.00
#
_symmetry.space_group_name_H-M   'P 1'
#
loop_
_entity.id
_entity.type
_entity.pdbx_description
1 polymer ?
#
loop_
_entity_poly.entity_id
_entity_poly.type
_entity_poly.pdbx_seq_one_letter_code
_entity_poly.pdbx_strand_id
1 'polypeptide(L)'
;EILYVIRTMDVLMTSGVGLEAALHTIGSGGYGIISQDFSQLMEKLRSGKSRGLEFEVKALMNKAEYEGYRRLLNTMYTNLTQNTDLIETLRKQGKRMEEDRTASVEKYIEDLGGVPETLLSIGMIGPIILAIIGLVPQLMSGDLATFAKLPPASTINTVVNIGLIFTLIAMALIGLKAHTKDPGL
;
A
#
# COMPACT_ATOMS: atom_id res chain seq x y z
N GLU A 1 12.71 -0.46 -3.25
CA GLU A 1 14.14 -0.65 -3.60
C GLU A 1 14.32 -1.81 -4.61
N ILE A 2 13.69 -2.98 -4.41
CA ILE A 2 13.86 -4.18 -5.25
C ILE A 2 13.54 -3.92 -6.73
N LEU A 3 12.47 -3.20 -7.02
CA LEU A 3 12.08 -2.86 -8.39
C LEU A 3 13.16 -2.04 -9.10
N TYR A 4 13.78 -1.10 -8.38
CA TYR A 4 14.88 -0.30 -8.91
C TYR A 4 16.12 -1.16 -9.19
N VAL A 5 16.43 -2.11 -8.29
CA VAL A 5 17.52 -3.07 -8.48
C VAL A 5 17.29 -3.92 -9.72
N ILE A 6 16.09 -4.48 -9.90
CA ILE A 6 15.73 -5.29 -11.07
C ILE A 6 15.87 -4.48 -12.36
N ARG A 7 15.39 -3.23 -12.38
CA ARG A 7 15.52 -2.34 -13.55
C ARG A 7 16.97 -1.99 -13.83
N THR A 8 17.76 -1.68 -12.81
CA THR A 8 19.20 -1.42 -12.98
C THR A 8 19.92 -2.64 -13.53
N MET A 9 19.62 -3.84 -13.03
CA MET A 9 20.16 -5.08 -13.58
C MET A 9 19.75 -5.29 -15.04
N ASP A 10 18.46 -5.12 -15.38
CA ASP A 10 17.99 -5.26 -16.77
C ASP A 10 18.74 -4.29 -17.70
N VAL A 11 18.88 -3.03 -17.32
CA VAL A 11 19.60 -2.02 -18.13
C VAL A 11 21.07 -2.38 -18.29
N LEU A 12 21.76 -2.71 -17.20
CA LEU A 12 23.18 -3.07 -17.24
C LEU A 12 23.42 -4.31 -18.10
N MET A 13 22.64 -5.35 -17.91
CA MET A 13 22.82 -6.60 -18.64
C MET A 13 22.40 -6.47 -20.12
N THR A 14 21.36 -5.70 -20.42
CA THR A 14 20.95 -5.40 -21.80
C THR A 14 22.03 -4.59 -22.53
N SER A 15 22.79 -3.76 -21.82
CA SER A 15 23.95 -3.04 -22.39
C SER A 15 25.21 -3.90 -22.54
N GLY A 16 25.13 -5.20 -22.24
CA GLY A 16 26.26 -6.14 -22.38
C GLY A 16 27.14 -6.26 -21.14
N VAL A 17 26.75 -5.65 -20.02
CA VAL A 17 27.49 -5.80 -18.75
C VAL A 17 27.19 -7.20 -18.18
N GLY A 18 28.23 -7.97 -17.86
CA GLY A 18 28.07 -9.28 -17.26
C GLY A 18 27.47 -9.23 -15.85
N LEU A 19 26.87 -10.34 -15.40
CA LEU A 19 26.17 -10.43 -14.11
C LEU A 19 27.04 -9.99 -12.93
N GLU A 20 28.30 -10.41 -12.85
CA GLU A 20 29.20 -10.03 -11.76
C GLU A 20 29.46 -8.52 -11.71
N ALA A 21 29.66 -7.89 -12.87
CA ALA A 21 29.86 -6.45 -12.95
C ALA A 21 28.58 -5.68 -12.62
N ALA A 22 27.42 -6.20 -13.01
CA ALA A 22 26.12 -5.64 -12.62
C ALA A 22 25.92 -5.72 -11.09
N LEU A 23 26.23 -6.86 -10.47
CA LEU A 23 26.18 -7.01 -9.01
C LEU A 23 27.13 -6.06 -8.28
N HIS A 24 28.34 -5.87 -8.80
CA HIS A 24 29.29 -4.91 -8.26
C HIS A 24 28.74 -3.47 -8.33
N THR A 25 28.14 -3.10 -9.45
CA THR A 25 27.54 -1.77 -9.64
C THR A 25 26.39 -1.55 -8.66
N ILE A 26 25.50 -2.53 -8.48
CA ILE A 26 24.39 -2.45 -7.52
C ILE A 26 24.92 -2.44 -6.08
N GLY A 27 25.93 -3.23 -5.77
CA GLY A 27 26.61 -3.23 -4.47
C GLY A 27 27.15 -1.86 -4.07
N SER A 28 27.57 -1.04 -5.05
CA SER A 28 28.05 0.34 -4.85
C SER A 28 26.94 1.38 -4.98
N GLY A 29 25.73 1.00 -5.37
CA GLY A 29 24.66 1.91 -5.82
C GLY A 29 23.75 2.47 -4.72
N GLY A 30 23.91 2.11 -3.45
CA GLY A 30 23.12 2.68 -2.35
C GLY A 30 21.65 2.17 -2.26
N TYR A 31 21.37 0.96 -2.73
CA TYR A 31 20.05 0.30 -2.62
C TYR A 31 19.86 -0.40 -1.26
N GLY A 32 20.22 0.27 -0.18
CA GLY A 32 20.04 -0.22 1.18
C GLY A 32 20.70 -1.57 1.47
N ILE A 33 19.94 -2.50 2.06
CA ILE A 33 20.43 -3.83 2.44
C ILE A 33 20.90 -4.62 1.23
N ILE A 34 20.26 -4.50 0.08
CA ILE A 34 20.63 -5.23 -1.14
C ILE A 34 22.02 -4.84 -1.61
N SER A 35 22.38 -3.55 -1.55
CA SER A 35 23.75 -3.10 -1.88
C SER A 35 24.77 -3.66 -0.91
N GLN A 36 24.46 -3.70 0.39
CA GLN A 36 25.36 -4.27 1.39
C GLN A 36 25.60 -5.76 1.15
N ASP A 37 24.53 -6.51 0.89
CA ASP A 37 24.61 -7.95 0.60
C ASP A 37 25.43 -8.24 -0.65
N PHE A 38 25.20 -7.51 -1.74
CA PHE A 38 25.94 -7.69 -2.99
C PHE A 38 27.39 -7.22 -2.88
N SER A 39 27.67 -6.16 -2.14
CA SER A 39 29.03 -5.72 -1.85
C SER A 39 29.80 -6.79 -1.08
N GLN A 40 29.22 -7.35 0.00
CA GLN A 40 29.83 -8.44 0.77
C GLN A 40 30.04 -9.71 -0.07
N LEU A 41 29.07 -10.06 -0.93
CA LEU A 41 29.15 -11.17 -1.85
C LEU A 41 30.36 -10.99 -2.79
N MET A 42 30.48 -9.81 -3.41
CA MET A 42 31.59 -9.50 -4.32
C MET A 42 32.93 -9.48 -3.62
N GLU A 43 32.99 -8.99 -2.38
CA GLU A 43 34.24 -9.03 -1.59
C GLU A 43 34.69 -10.46 -1.29
N LYS A 44 33.76 -11.36 -0.94
CA LYS A 44 34.06 -12.79 -0.74
C LYS A 44 34.58 -13.46 -2.00
N LEU A 45 33.96 -13.16 -3.16
CA LEU A 45 34.44 -13.68 -4.45
C LEU A 45 35.86 -13.21 -4.76
N ARG A 46 36.14 -11.91 -4.60
CA ARG A 46 37.48 -11.32 -4.88
C ARG A 46 38.54 -11.82 -3.92
N SER A 47 38.17 -12.07 -2.66
CA SER A 47 39.14 -12.57 -1.65
C SER A 47 39.42 -14.07 -1.75
N GLY A 48 38.82 -14.80 -2.70
CA GLY A 48 38.97 -16.24 -2.87
C GLY A 48 38.37 -17.08 -1.71
N LYS A 49 37.59 -16.46 -0.84
CA LYS A 49 36.92 -17.14 0.29
C LYS A 49 35.58 -17.79 -0.09
N SER A 50 35.15 -17.62 -1.33
CA SER A 50 33.88 -18.16 -1.83
C SER A 50 34.11 -19.39 -2.71
N ARG A 51 33.11 -20.28 -2.74
CA ARG A 51 33.04 -21.42 -3.63
C ARG A 51 32.52 -21.09 -5.04
N GLY A 52 32.20 -19.83 -5.28
CA GLY A 52 31.65 -19.33 -6.54
C GLY A 52 30.40 -18.50 -6.35
N LEU A 53 30.02 -17.75 -7.40
CA LEU A 53 28.85 -16.85 -7.39
C LEU A 53 27.56 -17.59 -7.08
N GLU A 54 27.36 -18.76 -7.67
CA GLU A 54 26.18 -19.61 -7.46
C GLU A 54 25.97 -19.95 -5.97
N PHE A 55 27.05 -20.32 -5.28
CA PHE A 55 27.01 -20.70 -3.87
C PHE A 55 26.63 -19.50 -2.99
N GLU A 56 27.22 -18.33 -3.24
CA GLU A 56 26.92 -17.11 -2.47
C GLU A 56 25.50 -16.61 -2.72
N VAL A 57 25.01 -16.63 -3.96
CA VAL A 57 23.63 -16.26 -4.30
C VAL A 57 22.64 -17.20 -3.59
N LYS A 58 22.91 -18.51 -3.57
CA LYS A 58 22.09 -19.48 -2.83
C LYS A 58 22.10 -19.22 -1.33
N ALA A 59 23.25 -18.88 -0.76
CA ALA A 59 23.37 -18.54 0.65
C ALA A 59 22.58 -17.29 1.03
N LEU A 60 22.62 -16.24 0.19
CA LEU A 60 21.80 -15.05 0.35
C LEU A 60 20.31 -15.35 0.22
N MET A 61 19.92 -16.16 -0.77
CA MET A 61 18.53 -16.55 -0.97
C MET A 61 17.91 -17.22 0.27
N ASN A 62 18.71 -18.08 0.96
CA ASN A 62 18.25 -18.75 2.17
C ASN A 62 18.13 -17.81 3.38
N LYS A 63 18.83 -16.66 3.37
CA LYS A 63 18.78 -15.63 4.42
C LYS A 63 17.75 -14.55 4.14
N ALA A 64 17.27 -14.43 2.90
CA ALA A 64 16.38 -13.37 2.48
C ALA A 64 15.00 -13.51 3.18
N GLU A 65 14.63 -12.52 3.97
CA GLU A 65 13.34 -12.44 4.67
C GLU A 65 12.21 -11.97 3.75
N TYR A 66 12.52 -11.02 2.84
CA TYR A 66 11.54 -10.44 1.94
C TYR A 66 11.34 -11.29 0.68
N GLU A 67 10.09 -11.64 0.40
CA GLU A 67 9.74 -12.52 -0.73
C GLU A 67 10.22 -11.97 -2.09
N GLY A 68 10.08 -10.67 -2.33
CA GLY A 68 10.55 -10.03 -3.57
C GLY A 68 12.06 -10.18 -3.77
N TYR A 69 12.84 -10.01 -2.71
CA TYR A 69 14.29 -10.20 -2.74
C TYR A 69 14.68 -11.66 -2.95
N ARG A 70 13.99 -12.58 -2.27
CA ARG A 70 14.19 -14.02 -2.47
C ARG A 70 13.87 -14.44 -3.90
N ARG A 71 12.82 -13.90 -4.52
CA ARG A 71 12.49 -14.16 -5.93
C ARG A 71 13.59 -13.67 -6.88
N LEU A 72 14.14 -12.47 -6.65
CA LEU A 72 15.25 -11.95 -7.42
C LEU A 72 16.46 -12.89 -7.34
N LEU A 73 16.87 -13.28 -6.14
CA LEU A 73 18.01 -14.18 -5.91
C LEU A 73 17.76 -15.57 -6.52
N ASN A 74 16.52 -16.09 -6.45
CA ASN A 74 16.16 -17.35 -7.08
C ASN A 74 16.26 -17.27 -8.62
N THR A 75 15.84 -16.16 -9.21
CA THR A 75 16.00 -15.93 -10.66
C THR A 75 17.45 -15.93 -11.07
N MET A 76 18.32 -15.26 -10.29
CA MET A 76 19.76 -15.27 -10.53
C MET A 76 20.37 -16.67 -10.35
N TYR A 77 20.00 -17.37 -9.28
CA TYR A 77 20.48 -18.74 -9.03
C TYR A 77 20.07 -19.70 -10.16
N THR A 78 18.81 -19.64 -10.60
CA THR A 78 18.31 -20.48 -11.71
C THR A 78 19.07 -20.19 -13.02
N ASN A 79 19.35 -18.90 -13.29
CA ASN A 79 20.16 -18.53 -14.46
C ASN A 79 21.59 -19.10 -14.39
N LEU A 80 22.24 -18.96 -13.22
CA LEU A 80 23.59 -19.46 -13.01
C LEU A 80 23.69 -20.99 -13.15
N THR A 81 22.66 -21.73 -12.73
CA THR A 81 22.65 -23.21 -12.73
C THR A 81 22.10 -23.80 -14.01
N GLN A 82 21.13 -23.15 -14.65
CA GLN A 82 20.39 -23.69 -15.80
C GLN A 82 20.67 -22.95 -17.11
N ASN A 83 21.53 -21.92 -17.06
CA ASN A 83 21.87 -21.06 -18.21
C ASN A 83 20.62 -20.52 -18.93
N THR A 84 19.60 -20.10 -18.14
CA THR A 84 18.36 -19.49 -18.65
C THR A 84 18.59 -18.03 -19.04
N ASP A 85 17.68 -17.45 -19.83
CA ASP A 85 17.74 -16.02 -20.15
C ASP A 85 17.36 -15.17 -18.92
N LEU A 86 18.39 -14.65 -18.25
CA LEU A 86 18.26 -13.82 -17.07
C LEU A 86 17.59 -12.48 -17.41
N ILE A 87 17.94 -11.88 -18.55
CA ILE A 87 17.45 -10.56 -18.96
C ILE A 87 15.95 -10.61 -19.18
N GLU A 88 15.46 -11.59 -19.94
CA GLU A 88 14.04 -11.76 -20.19
C GLU A 88 13.27 -12.03 -18.89
N THR A 89 13.82 -12.86 -18.02
CA THR A 89 13.19 -13.20 -16.74
C THR A 89 13.15 -12.00 -15.79
N LEU A 90 14.22 -11.22 -15.69
CA LEU A 90 14.24 -9.98 -14.90
C LEU A 90 13.26 -8.94 -15.43
N ARG A 91 13.19 -8.80 -16.74
CA ARG A 91 12.23 -7.87 -17.39
C ARG A 91 10.77 -8.25 -17.08
N LYS A 92 10.43 -9.54 -17.19
CA LYS A 92 9.10 -10.05 -16.82
C LYS A 92 8.79 -9.85 -15.33
N GLN A 93 9.78 -10.08 -14.47
CA GLN A 93 9.65 -9.87 -13.02
C GLN A 93 9.44 -8.38 -12.70
N GLY A 94 10.23 -7.50 -13.29
CA GLY A 94 10.09 -6.05 -13.12
C GLY A 94 8.72 -5.56 -13.57
N LYS A 95 8.25 -6.00 -14.75
CA LYS A 95 6.93 -5.64 -15.27
C LYS A 95 5.79 -6.08 -14.35
N ARG A 96 5.82 -7.32 -13.86
CA ARG A 96 4.82 -7.81 -12.90
C ARG A 96 4.80 -7.00 -11.60
N MET A 97 5.97 -6.69 -11.05
CA MET A 97 6.04 -5.86 -9.83
C MET A 97 5.52 -4.44 -10.05
N GLU A 98 5.70 -3.88 -11.25
CA GLU A 98 5.14 -2.58 -11.62
C GLU A 98 3.62 -2.63 -11.77
N GLU A 99 3.10 -3.67 -12.44
CA GLU A 99 1.66 -3.92 -12.57
C GLU A 99 1.00 -4.11 -11.21
N ASP A 100 1.59 -4.92 -10.33
CA ASP A 100 1.10 -5.15 -8.95
C ASP A 100 1.09 -3.85 -8.14
N ARG A 101 2.13 -3.02 -8.29
CA ARG A 101 2.21 -1.71 -7.63
C ARG A 101 1.14 -0.76 -8.16
N THR A 102 0.98 -0.68 -9.47
CA THR A 102 -0.05 0.16 -10.10
C THR A 102 -1.44 -0.26 -9.67
N ALA A 103 -1.73 -1.56 -9.69
CA ALA A 103 -3.01 -2.10 -9.23
C ALA A 103 -3.27 -1.79 -7.74
N SER A 104 -2.23 -1.84 -6.91
CA SER A 104 -2.34 -1.47 -5.48
C SER A 104 -2.64 0.01 -5.29
N VAL A 105 -2.03 0.88 -6.09
CA VAL A 105 -2.29 2.33 -6.07
C VAL A 105 -3.69 2.65 -6.60
N GLU A 106 -4.12 2.02 -7.70
CA GLU A 106 -5.46 2.19 -8.25
C GLU A 106 -6.54 1.78 -7.24
N LYS A 107 -6.36 0.62 -6.60
CA LYS A 107 -7.27 0.15 -5.54
C LYS A 107 -7.30 1.11 -4.35
N TYR A 108 -6.16 1.67 -3.98
CA TYR A 108 -6.10 2.67 -2.91
C TYR A 108 -6.86 3.95 -3.28
N ILE A 109 -6.72 4.43 -4.52
CA ILE A 109 -7.46 5.59 -5.03
C ILE A 109 -8.96 5.29 -5.08
N GLU A 110 -9.36 4.10 -5.52
CA GLU A 110 -10.77 3.67 -5.55
C GLU A 110 -11.36 3.59 -4.13
N ASP A 111 -10.63 2.97 -3.20
CA ASP A 111 -11.02 2.87 -1.78
C ASP A 111 -11.14 4.25 -1.11
N LEU A 112 -10.27 5.21 -1.48
CA LEU A 112 -10.33 6.59 -0.99
C LEU A 112 -11.44 7.40 -1.66
N GLY A 113 -11.75 7.11 -2.93
CA GLY A 113 -12.77 7.85 -3.68
C GLY A 113 -14.16 7.81 -3.05
N GLY A 114 -14.52 6.73 -2.38
CA GLY A 114 -15.79 6.59 -1.64
C GLY A 114 -15.82 7.30 -0.29
N VAL A 115 -14.68 7.67 0.28
CA VAL A 115 -14.62 8.31 1.62
C VAL A 115 -15.22 9.72 1.62
N PRO A 116 -14.90 10.63 0.67
CA PRO A 116 -15.52 11.96 0.62
C PRO A 116 -17.03 11.90 0.43
N GLU A 117 -17.53 11.00 -0.41
CA GLU A 117 -18.97 10.83 -0.64
C GLU A 117 -19.68 10.38 0.63
N THR A 118 -19.12 9.41 1.35
CA THR A 118 -19.65 8.92 2.62
C THR A 118 -19.61 10.01 3.70
N LEU A 119 -18.51 10.77 3.78
CA LEU A 119 -18.38 11.90 4.71
C LEU A 119 -19.39 13.01 4.43
N LEU A 120 -19.62 13.34 3.16
CA LEU A 120 -20.62 14.33 2.76
C LEU A 120 -22.05 13.84 3.09
N SER A 121 -22.37 12.59 2.81
CA SER A 121 -23.67 12.01 3.10
C SER A 121 -23.97 12.00 4.60
N ILE A 122 -23.06 11.51 5.42
CA ILE A 122 -23.26 11.43 6.88
C ILE A 122 -23.08 12.80 7.54
N GLY A 123 -22.08 13.58 7.12
CA GLY A 123 -21.70 14.85 7.74
C GLY A 123 -22.58 16.03 7.36
N MET A 124 -23.17 16.03 6.16
CA MET A 124 -24.08 17.11 5.73
C MET A 124 -25.56 16.70 5.80
N ILE A 125 -25.91 15.60 5.15
CA ILE A 125 -27.33 15.21 5.02
C ILE A 125 -27.88 14.77 6.36
N GLY A 126 -27.14 14.01 7.17
CA GLY A 126 -27.56 13.55 8.48
C GLY A 126 -27.96 14.69 9.43
N PRO A 127 -27.07 15.65 9.73
CA PRO A 127 -27.39 16.80 10.56
C PRO A 127 -28.51 17.69 10.02
N ILE A 128 -28.63 17.86 8.69
CA ILE A 128 -29.73 18.65 8.09
C ILE A 128 -31.07 17.98 8.36
N ILE A 129 -31.18 16.67 8.15
CA ILE A 129 -32.41 15.93 8.44
C ILE A 129 -32.76 16.02 9.92
N LEU A 130 -31.79 15.83 10.81
CA LEU A 130 -31.97 15.94 12.25
C LEU A 130 -32.41 17.36 12.68
N ALA A 131 -31.84 18.41 12.06
CA ALA A 131 -32.22 19.79 12.31
C ALA A 131 -33.69 20.04 11.89
N ILE A 132 -34.12 19.54 10.74
CA ILE A 132 -35.53 19.66 10.28
C ILE A 132 -36.46 18.95 11.26
N ILE A 133 -36.12 17.73 11.71
CA ILE A 133 -36.92 16.99 12.71
C ILE A 133 -36.97 17.78 14.01
N GLY A 134 -35.89 18.42 14.45
CA GLY A 134 -35.85 19.24 15.67
C GLY A 134 -36.70 20.52 15.59
N LEU A 135 -36.96 21.04 14.39
CA LEU A 135 -37.80 22.20 14.18
C LEU A 135 -39.32 21.88 14.20
N VAL A 136 -39.69 20.63 13.96
CA VAL A 136 -41.11 20.21 13.88
C VAL A 136 -41.94 20.64 15.11
N PRO A 137 -41.50 20.43 16.37
CA PRO A 137 -42.25 20.88 17.53
C PRO A 137 -42.43 22.39 17.62
N GLN A 138 -41.49 23.16 17.10
CA GLN A 138 -41.52 24.63 17.12
C GLN A 138 -42.48 25.19 16.08
N LEU A 139 -42.57 24.52 14.91
CA LEU A 139 -43.48 24.91 13.81
C LEU A 139 -44.92 24.50 14.07
N MET A 140 -45.15 23.43 14.83
CA MET A 140 -46.46 22.88 15.13
C MET A 140 -46.91 23.20 16.58
N SER A 141 -46.56 24.37 17.08
CA SER A 141 -47.06 24.81 18.39
C SER A 141 -48.55 25.11 18.38
N GLY A 142 -49.25 24.70 19.43
CA GLY A 142 -50.71 24.89 19.60
C GLY A 142 -51.58 23.66 19.26
N ASP A 143 -52.83 23.87 18.89
CA ASP A 143 -53.82 22.81 18.65
C ASP A 143 -53.40 21.80 17.57
N LEU A 144 -52.59 22.22 16.59
CA LEU A 144 -52.06 21.36 15.53
C LEU A 144 -51.18 20.21 16.06
N ALA A 145 -50.41 20.42 17.14
CA ALA A 145 -49.57 19.39 17.75
C ALA A 145 -50.40 18.24 18.35
N THR A 146 -51.58 18.56 18.89
CA THR A 146 -52.54 17.60 19.47
C THR A 146 -53.21 16.76 18.39
N PHE A 147 -53.55 17.35 17.25
CA PHE A 147 -54.11 16.63 16.11
C PHE A 147 -53.13 15.67 15.45
N ALA A 148 -51.86 16.04 15.36
CA ALA A 148 -50.80 15.25 14.70
C ALA A 148 -50.25 14.11 15.57
N LYS A 149 -50.69 13.95 16.84
CA LYS A 149 -50.19 12.94 17.80
C LYS A 149 -48.66 12.88 17.86
N LEU A 150 -48.01 14.04 17.82
CA LEU A 150 -46.54 14.11 17.85
C LEU A 150 -46.00 13.76 19.23
N PRO A 151 -44.82 13.13 19.31
CA PRO A 151 -44.13 12.94 20.58
C PRO A 151 -43.84 14.28 21.26
N PRO A 152 -43.72 14.33 22.59
CA PRO A 152 -43.35 15.56 23.30
C PRO A 152 -42.03 16.13 22.82
N ALA A 153 -41.92 17.46 22.79
CA ALA A 153 -40.72 18.16 22.30
C ALA A 153 -39.40 17.69 22.97
N SER A 154 -39.48 17.29 24.25
CA SER A 154 -38.35 16.74 24.99
C SER A 154 -37.83 15.44 24.37
N THR A 155 -38.72 14.55 23.92
CA THR A 155 -38.37 13.30 23.26
C THR A 155 -37.69 13.55 21.90
N ILE A 156 -38.25 14.48 21.12
CA ILE A 156 -37.69 14.86 19.81
C ILE A 156 -36.31 15.46 19.98
N ASN A 157 -36.11 16.38 20.93
CA ASN A 157 -34.80 16.97 21.22
C ASN A 157 -33.80 15.91 21.66
N THR A 158 -34.20 14.93 22.47
CA THR A 158 -33.32 13.83 22.90
C THR A 158 -32.87 12.99 21.71
N VAL A 159 -33.79 12.63 20.81
CA VAL A 159 -33.49 11.86 19.58
C VAL A 159 -32.55 12.63 18.66
N VAL A 160 -32.78 13.94 18.48
CA VAL A 160 -31.92 14.81 17.67
C VAL A 160 -30.51 14.88 18.26
N ASN A 161 -30.35 15.08 19.56
CA ASN A 161 -29.09 15.16 20.23
C ASN A 161 -28.31 13.83 20.14
N ILE A 162 -28.97 12.70 20.37
CA ILE A 162 -28.37 11.36 20.21
C ILE A 162 -27.95 11.15 18.75
N GLY A 163 -28.79 11.52 17.80
CA GLY A 163 -28.46 11.42 16.37
C GLY A 163 -27.26 12.27 15.97
N LEU A 164 -27.15 13.50 16.47
CA LEU A 164 -25.97 14.35 16.23
C LEU A 164 -24.69 13.77 16.81
N ILE A 165 -24.74 13.23 18.03
CA ILE A 165 -23.58 12.56 18.64
C ILE A 165 -23.18 11.34 17.80
N PHE A 166 -24.16 10.56 17.34
CA PHE A 166 -23.89 9.39 16.50
C PHE A 166 -23.26 9.77 15.15
N THR A 167 -23.75 10.82 14.47
CA THR A 167 -23.14 11.32 13.23
C THR A 167 -21.69 11.77 13.44
N LEU A 168 -21.41 12.43 14.56
CA LEU A 168 -20.07 12.89 14.91
C LEU A 168 -19.10 11.72 15.14
N ILE A 169 -19.54 10.70 15.87
CA ILE A 169 -18.77 9.47 16.09
C ILE A 169 -18.53 8.74 14.76
N ALA A 170 -19.55 8.62 13.91
CA ALA A 170 -19.43 7.97 12.60
C ALA A 170 -18.43 8.70 11.71
N MET A 171 -18.45 10.03 11.65
CA MET A 171 -17.47 10.85 10.92
C MET A 171 -16.04 10.63 11.44
N ALA A 172 -15.86 10.60 12.77
CA ALA A 172 -14.56 10.37 13.38
C ALA A 172 -14.01 8.97 13.01
N LEU A 173 -14.87 7.94 13.05
CA LEU A 173 -14.47 6.57 12.68
C LEU A 173 -14.09 6.44 11.20
N ILE A 174 -14.84 7.10 10.30
CA ILE A 174 -14.53 7.10 8.86
C ILE A 174 -13.24 7.85 8.60
N GLY A 175 -13.01 8.99 9.24
CA GLY A 175 -11.78 9.76 9.14
C GLY A 175 -10.55 8.99 9.65
N LEU A 176 -10.68 8.30 10.78
CA LEU A 176 -9.63 7.43 11.31
C LEU A 176 -9.33 6.26 10.37
N LYS A 177 -10.37 5.61 9.84
CA LYS A 177 -10.20 4.52 8.87
C LYS A 177 -9.49 4.98 7.59
N ALA A 178 -9.81 6.19 7.11
CA ALA A 178 -9.13 6.77 5.95
C ALA A 178 -7.66 7.07 6.26
N HIS A 179 -7.35 7.58 7.45
CA HIS A 179 -5.99 7.91 7.87
C HIS A 179 -5.11 6.66 8.10
N THR A 180 -5.70 5.55 8.56
CA THR A 180 -4.95 4.30 8.83
C THR A 180 -4.75 3.42 7.59
N LYS A 181 -5.42 3.72 6.47
CA LYS A 181 -5.22 3.05 5.19
C LYS A 181 -4.04 3.69 4.41
N ASP A 182 -2.83 3.63 4.98
CA ASP A 182 -1.62 4.00 4.25
C ASP A 182 -1.18 2.80 3.41
N PRO A 183 -1.00 2.93 2.07
CA PRO A 183 -0.61 1.82 1.19
C PRO A 183 0.85 1.38 1.36
N GLY A 184 1.62 1.95 2.29
CA GLY A 184 3.02 1.58 2.52
C GLY A 184 3.92 1.78 1.29
N LEU A 185 3.74 2.89 0.56
CA LEU A 185 4.49 3.25 -0.68
C LEU A 185 5.92 3.67 -0.39
#